data_d60dede0a010ddf31346f38e405dd3fe
#
_entry.id   d60dede0a010ddf31346f38e405dd3fe
#
_cell.length_a   1.000
_cell.length_b   1.000
_cell.length_c   1.000
_cell.angle_alpha   90.00
_cell.angle_beta   90.00
_cell.angle_gamma   90.00
#
_symmetry.space_group_name_H-M   'P 1'
#
loop_
_entity.id
_entity.type
_entity.pdbx_description
1 polymer ?
#
loop_
_entity_poly.entity_id
_entity_poly.type
_entity_poly.pdbx_seq_one_letter_code
_entity_poly.pdbx_strand_id
1 'polypeptide(L)'
;MADMSAFREAVTAWAAGGSGDAARELAGRLDVRTAVLLEGLSDAAAVGALAVSRGRDLAAEGICVLPMGGAMGVARFAGLVGPPGLGLRLTGLCDEAEYGFYTRGLARAGAPEQGFFVCAADLEDELVRALGTTRVEEIIRREGDDRALRTFLRQPAQRGRPPRQQLRRFLGTKKGRKIHYGRVLVEALGPEHVPAPLDGLLAGL
;
A
#
# COMPACT_ATOMS: atom_id res chain seq x y z
N MET A 1 -20.42 5.22 -15.77
CA MET A 1 -20.30 3.99 -14.95
C MET A 1 -19.62 4.39 -13.65
N ALA A 2 -20.22 4.16 -12.48
CA ALA A 2 -19.50 4.39 -11.23
C ALA A 2 -18.40 3.35 -11.15
N ASP A 3 -17.22 3.78 -10.86
CA ASP A 3 -16.07 2.91 -10.72
C ASP A 3 -15.58 2.88 -9.24
N MET A 4 -14.71 1.97 -8.92
CA MET A 4 -14.13 1.83 -7.59
C MET A 4 -13.35 3.09 -7.14
N SER A 5 -12.94 3.96 -8.09
CA SER A 5 -12.31 5.25 -7.79
C SER A 5 -13.30 6.20 -7.11
N ALA A 6 -14.52 6.29 -7.62
CA ALA A 6 -15.58 7.12 -7.02
C ALA A 6 -15.91 6.67 -5.59
N PHE A 7 -15.97 5.36 -5.35
CA PHE A 7 -16.14 4.83 -3.99
C PHE A 7 -14.99 5.23 -3.06
N ARG A 8 -13.74 5.06 -3.53
CA ARG A 8 -12.55 5.47 -2.77
C ARG A 8 -12.56 6.96 -2.41
N GLU A 9 -12.92 7.81 -3.38
CA GLU A 9 -13.03 9.25 -3.18
C GLU A 9 -14.12 9.59 -2.17
N ALA A 10 -15.28 8.96 -2.25
CA ALA A 10 -16.38 9.14 -1.31
C ALA A 10 -16.01 8.73 0.13
N VAL A 11 -15.32 7.59 0.29
CA VAL A 11 -14.81 7.16 1.60
C VAL A 11 -13.75 8.13 2.13
N THR A 12 -12.86 8.62 1.28
CA THR A 12 -11.83 9.59 1.67
C THR A 12 -12.45 10.92 2.11
N ALA A 13 -13.45 11.41 1.38
CA ALA A 13 -14.20 12.62 1.76
C ALA A 13 -14.95 12.41 3.08
N TRP A 14 -15.56 11.25 3.28
CA TRP A 14 -16.22 10.89 4.53
C TRP A 14 -15.21 10.83 5.70
N ALA A 15 -14.05 10.24 5.49
CA ALA A 15 -12.97 10.22 6.48
C ALA A 15 -12.44 11.63 6.81
N ALA A 16 -12.57 12.60 5.91
CA ALA A 16 -12.25 14.01 6.13
C ALA A 16 -13.36 14.80 6.85
N GLY A 17 -14.48 14.16 7.20
CA GLY A 17 -15.61 14.78 7.92
C GLY A 17 -16.83 15.11 7.04
N GLY A 18 -16.82 14.68 5.78
CA GLY A 18 -17.99 14.79 4.88
C GLY A 18 -19.09 13.79 5.20
N SER A 19 -20.20 13.83 4.43
CA SER A 19 -21.27 12.83 4.53
C SER A 19 -20.79 11.45 4.03
N GLY A 20 -21.29 10.40 4.68
CA GLY A 20 -21.10 9.00 4.26
C GLY A 20 -22.10 8.50 3.23
N ASP A 21 -23.08 9.31 2.81
CA ASP A 21 -24.19 8.84 1.98
C ASP A 21 -23.74 8.33 0.61
N ALA A 22 -22.86 9.09 -0.06
CA ALA A 22 -22.27 8.67 -1.33
C ALA A 22 -21.46 7.36 -1.20
N ALA A 23 -20.73 7.19 -0.11
CA ALA A 23 -19.98 5.96 0.14
C ALA A 23 -20.92 4.77 0.34
N ARG A 24 -22.02 4.93 1.08
CA ARG A 24 -23.03 3.87 1.29
C ARG A 24 -23.71 3.46 -0.01
N GLU A 25 -24.15 4.45 -0.79
CA GLU A 25 -24.78 4.22 -2.10
C GLU A 25 -23.84 3.45 -3.04
N LEU A 26 -22.57 3.92 -3.15
CA LEU A 26 -21.57 3.32 -4.01
C LEU A 26 -21.17 1.92 -3.56
N ALA A 27 -21.07 1.68 -2.24
CA ALA A 27 -20.76 0.37 -1.70
C ALA A 27 -21.78 -0.68 -2.16
N GLY A 28 -23.08 -0.38 -2.05
CA GLY A 28 -24.14 -1.27 -2.50
C GLY A 28 -24.18 -1.45 -4.02
N ARG A 29 -24.03 -0.35 -4.77
CA ARG A 29 -24.10 -0.37 -6.24
C ARG A 29 -22.94 -1.11 -6.89
N LEU A 30 -21.76 -1.09 -6.29
CA LEU A 30 -20.53 -1.76 -6.76
C LEU A 30 -20.29 -3.12 -6.12
N ASP A 31 -21.20 -3.60 -5.26
CA ASP A 31 -21.04 -4.82 -4.46
C ASP A 31 -19.68 -4.87 -3.75
N VAL A 32 -19.29 -3.77 -3.10
CA VAL A 32 -18.01 -3.73 -2.38
C VAL A 32 -18.09 -4.61 -1.15
N ARG A 33 -17.19 -5.57 -1.04
CA ARG A 33 -17.16 -6.57 0.04
C ARG A 33 -15.93 -6.46 0.93
N THR A 34 -14.83 -5.99 0.37
CA THR A 34 -13.54 -5.93 1.06
C THR A 34 -12.88 -4.57 0.89
N ALA A 35 -12.39 -4.02 1.98
CA ALA A 35 -11.53 -2.84 2.00
C ALA A 35 -10.09 -3.23 2.37
N VAL A 36 -9.15 -2.92 1.49
CA VAL A 36 -7.71 -3.10 1.73
C VAL A 36 -7.16 -1.78 2.25
N LEU A 37 -6.89 -1.70 3.55
CA LEU A 37 -6.36 -0.50 4.21
C LEU A 37 -4.83 -0.45 4.06
N LEU A 38 -4.34 0.58 3.41
CA LEU A 38 -2.91 0.79 3.17
C LEU A 38 -2.49 2.17 3.68
N GLU A 39 -1.25 2.30 4.10
CA GLU A 39 -0.75 3.57 4.59
C GLU A 39 -0.79 4.65 3.51
N GLY A 40 -0.28 4.34 2.33
CA GLY A 40 -0.10 5.33 1.29
C GLY A 40 -0.37 4.87 -0.13
N LEU A 41 -0.19 5.84 -1.04
CA LEU A 41 -0.38 5.62 -2.47
C LEU A 41 0.69 4.70 -3.08
N SER A 42 1.88 4.61 -2.48
CA SER A 42 2.94 3.69 -2.91
C SER A 42 2.53 2.23 -2.71
N ASP A 43 1.96 1.94 -1.54
CA ASP A 43 1.49 0.60 -1.21
C ASP A 43 0.31 0.21 -2.10
N ALA A 44 -0.59 1.17 -2.36
CA ALA A 44 -1.70 0.97 -3.29
C ALA A 44 -1.22 0.69 -4.72
N ALA A 45 -0.17 1.39 -5.18
CA ALA A 45 0.44 1.15 -6.49
C ALA A 45 1.09 -0.24 -6.56
N ALA A 46 1.75 -0.68 -5.50
CA ALA A 46 2.37 -2.00 -5.41
C ALA A 46 1.33 -3.13 -5.42
N VAL A 47 0.28 -3.01 -4.58
CA VAL A 47 -0.82 -3.99 -4.54
C VAL A 47 -1.53 -4.07 -5.88
N GLY A 48 -1.82 -2.93 -6.50
CA GLY A 48 -2.44 -2.88 -7.84
C GLY A 48 -1.57 -3.54 -8.91
N ALA A 49 -0.26 -3.28 -8.91
CA ALA A 49 0.67 -3.89 -9.86
C ALA A 49 0.75 -5.41 -9.69
N LEU A 50 0.80 -5.90 -8.45
CA LEU A 50 0.79 -7.34 -8.19
C LEU A 50 -0.52 -8.00 -8.61
N ALA A 51 -1.66 -7.37 -8.32
CA ALA A 51 -2.96 -7.88 -8.77
C ALA A 51 -3.01 -8.04 -10.30
N VAL A 52 -2.60 -7.00 -11.03
CA VAL A 52 -2.52 -7.03 -12.51
C VAL A 52 -1.57 -8.15 -13.00
N SER A 53 -0.38 -8.29 -12.39
CA SER A 53 0.57 -9.34 -12.77
C SER A 53 0.03 -10.76 -12.57
N ARG A 54 -0.95 -10.93 -11.69
CA ARG A 54 -1.67 -12.18 -11.43
C ARG A 54 -2.99 -12.30 -12.16
N GLY A 55 -3.28 -11.38 -13.09
CA GLY A 55 -4.50 -11.41 -13.90
C GLY A 55 -5.78 -11.10 -13.09
N ARG A 56 -5.67 -10.47 -11.93
CA ARG A 56 -6.82 -10.13 -11.07
C ARG A 56 -7.28 -8.70 -11.30
N ASP A 57 -8.59 -8.51 -11.36
CA ASP A 57 -9.26 -7.21 -11.31
C ASP A 57 -9.94 -7.05 -9.94
N LEU A 58 -9.23 -6.42 -9.00
CA LEU A 58 -9.72 -6.24 -7.64
C LEU A 58 -11.05 -5.47 -7.60
N ALA A 59 -11.24 -4.52 -8.50
CA ALA A 59 -12.49 -3.75 -8.57
C ALA A 59 -13.67 -4.63 -8.99
N ALA A 60 -13.49 -5.46 -10.02
CA ALA A 60 -14.49 -6.43 -10.46
C ALA A 60 -14.79 -7.49 -9.38
N GLU A 61 -13.83 -7.78 -8.51
CA GLU A 61 -13.96 -8.69 -7.38
C GLU A 61 -14.61 -8.05 -6.14
N GLY A 62 -15.08 -6.80 -6.22
CA GLY A 62 -15.68 -6.08 -5.08
C GLY A 62 -14.66 -5.68 -4.01
N ILE A 63 -13.40 -5.49 -4.38
CA ILE A 63 -12.30 -5.16 -3.47
C ILE A 63 -11.85 -3.72 -3.71
N CYS A 64 -11.94 -2.89 -2.68
CA CYS A 64 -11.45 -1.51 -2.72
C CYS A 64 -10.12 -1.34 -2.01
N VAL A 65 -9.10 -0.88 -2.70
CA VAL A 65 -7.82 -0.49 -2.12
C VAL A 65 -7.91 0.96 -1.64
N LEU A 66 -7.74 1.17 -0.32
CA LEU A 66 -7.91 2.45 0.37
C LEU A 66 -6.58 2.94 0.97
N PRO A 67 -5.85 3.85 0.31
CA PRO A 67 -4.73 4.55 0.93
C PRO A 67 -5.25 5.56 1.95
N MET A 68 -4.88 5.40 3.22
CA MET A 68 -5.42 6.18 4.34
C MET A 68 -4.72 7.52 4.57
N GLY A 69 -3.56 7.75 3.94
CA GLY A 69 -2.74 8.94 4.14
C GLY A 69 -1.89 8.90 5.42
N GLY A 70 -1.56 7.72 5.90
CA GLY A 70 -0.75 7.43 7.07
C GLY A 70 -1.41 6.42 8.02
N ALA A 71 -0.61 5.69 8.79
CA ALA A 71 -1.07 4.67 9.74
C ALA A 71 -2.06 5.20 10.79
N MET A 72 -1.94 6.46 11.17
CA MET A 72 -2.86 7.12 12.11
C MET A 72 -4.32 7.14 11.62
N GLY A 73 -4.55 6.96 10.32
CA GLY A 73 -5.88 6.87 9.72
C GLY A 73 -6.65 5.59 10.03
N VAL A 74 -5.97 4.51 10.44
CA VAL A 74 -6.56 3.17 10.52
C VAL A 74 -7.84 3.11 11.38
N ALA A 75 -7.85 3.71 12.58
CA ALA A 75 -9.01 3.70 13.45
C ALA A 75 -10.24 4.36 12.80
N ARG A 76 -10.02 5.48 12.09
CA ARG A 76 -11.06 6.21 11.39
C ARG A 76 -11.60 5.40 10.21
N PHE A 77 -10.73 4.95 9.32
CA PHE A 77 -11.16 4.18 8.15
C PHE A 77 -11.82 2.87 8.56
N ALA A 78 -11.25 2.11 9.51
CA ALA A 78 -11.86 0.89 10.01
C ALA A 78 -13.25 1.13 10.63
N GLY A 79 -13.44 2.23 11.36
CA GLY A 79 -14.73 2.61 11.90
C GLY A 79 -15.78 2.97 10.84
N LEU A 80 -15.35 3.53 9.69
CA LEU A 80 -16.26 3.92 8.60
C LEU A 80 -16.62 2.75 7.70
N VAL A 81 -15.63 1.95 7.28
CA VAL A 81 -15.87 0.91 6.27
C VAL A 81 -15.96 -0.49 6.86
N GLY A 82 -15.45 -0.73 8.07
CA GLY A 82 -15.51 -2.00 8.76
C GLY A 82 -16.88 -2.31 9.41
N PRO A 83 -16.92 -3.28 10.35
CA PRO A 83 -18.16 -3.77 10.96
C PRO A 83 -19.10 -2.71 11.52
N PRO A 84 -18.64 -1.66 12.23
CA PRO A 84 -19.56 -0.65 12.76
C PRO A 84 -20.07 0.33 11.69
N GLY A 85 -19.46 0.39 10.50
CA GLY A 85 -19.81 1.30 9.42
C GLY A 85 -20.49 0.58 8.24
N LEU A 86 -19.74 0.36 7.16
CA LEU A 86 -20.25 -0.31 5.95
C LEU A 86 -20.30 -1.85 6.08
N GLY A 87 -19.74 -2.43 7.13
CA GLY A 87 -19.72 -3.89 7.32
C GLY A 87 -18.74 -4.63 6.40
N LEU A 88 -17.79 -3.93 5.78
CA LEU A 88 -16.84 -4.56 4.86
C LEU A 88 -15.81 -5.40 5.62
N ARG A 89 -15.33 -6.46 4.98
CA ARG A 89 -14.15 -7.19 5.44
C ARG A 89 -12.91 -6.28 5.33
N LEU A 90 -12.13 -6.22 6.39
CA LEU A 90 -10.89 -5.42 6.42
C LEU A 90 -9.66 -6.32 6.30
N THR A 91 -8.71 -5.87 5.53
CA THR A 91 -7.36 -6.43 5.41
C THR A 91 -6.39 -5.31 5.04
N GLY A 92 -5.09 -5.55 5.04
CA GLY A 92 -4.14 -4.53 4.65
C GLY A 92 -2.67 -4.88 4.91
N LEU A 93 -1.81 -3.89 4.63
CA LEU A 93 -0.40 -3.92 4.98
C LEU A 93 -0.11 -2.84 6.02
N CYS A 94 0.82 -3.12 6.92
CA CYS A 94 1.39 -2.11 7.80
C CYS A 94 2.89 -2.36 8.01
N ASP A 95 3.59 -1.31 8.38
CA ASP A 95 4.98 -1.41 8.79
C ASP A 95 5.05 -1.91 10.25
N GLU A 96 6.08 -2.69 10.59
CA GLU A 96 6.27 -3.23 11.94
C GLU A 96 6.25 -2.12 13.01
N ALA A 97 6.88 -0.99 12.72
CA ALA A 97 6.92 0.17 13.63
C ALA A 97 5.52 0.77 13.90
N GLU A 98 4.56 0.55 13.01
CA GLU A 98 3.22 1.12 13.06
C GLU A 98 2.14 0.09 13.46
N TYR A 99 2.51 -1.18 13.57
CA TYR A 99 1.60 -2.27 13.93
C TYR A 99 0.74 -1.96 15.18
N GLY A 100 1.33 -1.31 16.19
CA GLY A 100 0.59 -0.90 17.37
C GLY A 100 -0.52 0.15 17.13
N PHE A 101 -0.47 0.92 16.04
CA PHE A 101 -1.59 1.81 15.65
C PHE A 101 -2.71 0.99 15.01
N TYR A 102 -2.36 0.00 14.20
CA TYR A 102 -3.33 -0.88 13.55
C TYR A 102 -4.09 -1.71 14.57
N THR A 103 -3.43 -2.41 15.49
CA THR A 103 -4.08 -3.23 16.51
C THR A 103 -5.06 -2.42 17.35
N ARG A 104 -4.65 -1.25 17.85
CA ARG A 104 -5.54 -0.37 18.62
C ARG A 104 -6.68 0.22 17.78
N GLY A 105 -6.42 0.54 16.52
CA GLY A 105 -7.43 1.09 15.61
C GLY A 105 -8.49 0.08 15.24
N LEU A 106 -8.09 -1.14 14.90
CA LEU A 106 -8.98 -2.25 14.58
C LEU A 106 -9.81 -2.67 15.81
N ALA A 107 -9.19 -2.79 16.99
CA ALA A 107 -9.90 -3.09 18.22
C ALA A 107 -11.02 -2.07 18.53
N ARG A 108 -10.75 -0.77 18.33
CA ARG A 108 -11.78 0.29 18.51
C ARG A 108 -12.93 0.17 17.49
N ALA A 109 -12.65 -0.32 16.30
CA ALA A 109 -13.62 -0.57 15.26
C ALA A 109 -14.33 -1.92 15.39
N GLY A 110 -14.00 -2.73 16.41
CA GLY A 110 -14.53 -4.08 16.54
C GLY A 110 -14.15 -4.99 15.36
N ALA A 111 -13.07 -4.66 14.66
CA ALA A 111 -12.59 -5.41 13.50
C ALA A 111 -11.49 -6.39 13.92
N PRO A 112 -11.44 -7.59 13.30
CA PRO A 112 -10.38 -8.56 13.61
C PRO A 112 -9.02 -8.08 13.11
N GLU A 113 -7.97 -8.39 13.86
CA GLU A 113 -6.58 -8.12 13.45
C GLU A 113 -6.09 -9.12 12.38
N GLN A 114 -6.72 -10.28 12.28
CA GLN A 114 -6.39 -11.30 11.30
C GLN A 114 -6.60 -10.77 9.89
N GLY A 115 -5.60 -11.01 9.02
CA GLY A 115 -5.61 -10.54 7.63
C GLY A 115 -4.86 -9.23 7.41
N PHE A 116 -4.21 -8.68 8.45
CA PHE A 116 -3.23 -7.61 8.28
C PHE A 116 -1.82 -8.19 8.25
N PHE A 117 -1.07 -7.81 7.22
CA PHE A 117 0.26 -8.33 6.95
C PHE A 117 1.31 -7.26 7.27
N VAL A 118 2.39 -7.69 7.94
CA VAL A 118 3.39 -6.77 8.49
C VAL A 118 4.67 -6.80 7.66
N CYS A 119 5.09 -5.64 7.15
CA CYS A 119 6.39 -5.44 6.56
C CYS A 119 7.43 -5.21 7.67
N ALA A 120 8.59 -5.88 7.61
CA ALA A 120 9.60 -5.82 8.67
C ALA A 120 10.20 -4.41 8.88
N ALA A 121 10.23 -3.58 7.85
CA ALA A 121 10.59 -2.16 7.95
C ALA A 121 9.54 -1.30 7.25
N ASP A 122 9.48 -1.38 5.92
CA ASP A 122 8.42 -0.84 5.06
C ASP A 122 8.38 -1.65 3.76
N LEU A 123 7.38 -1.38 2.92
CA LEU A 123 7.23 -2.12 1.67
C LEU A 123 8.41 -1.89 0.71
N GLU A 124 9.02 -0.70 0.69
CA GLU A 124 10.21 -0.43 -0.13
C GLU A 124 11.40 -1.30 0.29
N ASP A 125 11.61 -1.50 1.58
CA ASP A 125 12.67 -2.40 2.07
C ASP A 125 12.41 -3.85 1.68
N GLU A 126 11.16 -4.30 1.76
CA GLU A 126 10.75 -5.64 1.30
C GLU A 126 11.07 -5.83 -0.19
N LEU A 127 10.71 -4.86 -1.03
CA LEU A 127 10.95 -4.91 -2.48
C LEU A 127 12.45 -4.87 -2.82
N VAL A 128 13.24 -4.01 -2.15
CA VAL A 128 14.69 -3.96 -2.33
C VAL A 128 15.35 -5.26 -1.87
N ARG A 129 14.85 -5.88 -0.83
CA ARG A 129 15.34 -7.17 -0.34
C ARG A 129 15.04 -8.30 -1.32
N ALA A 130 13.85 -8.34 -1.87
CA ALA A 130 13.40 -9.37 -2.80
C ALA A 130 14.15 -9.31 -4.14
N LEU A 131 14.37 -8.11 -4.68
CA LEU A 131 15.05 -7.92 -5.97
C LEU A 131 16.59 -7.92 -5.85
N GLY A 132 17.13 -7.56 -4.68
CA GLY A 132 18.53 -7.29 -4.47
C GLY A 132 18.96 -5.89 -5.00
N THR A 133 19.99 -5.32 -4.38
CA THR A 133 20.42 -3.94 -4.64
C THR A 133 20.86 -3.71 -6.09
N THR A 134 21.58 -4.65 -6.69
CA THR A 134 22.04 -4.56 -8.09
C THR A 134 20.86 -4.42 -9.05
N ARG A 135 19.85 -5.27 -8.88
CA ARG A 135 18.67 -5.24 -9.76
C ARG A 135 17.86 -3.94 -9.61
N VAL A 136 17.72 -3.46 -8.38
CA VAL A 136 17.05 -2.18 -8.12
C VAL A 136 17.79 -1.01 -8.76
N GLU A 137 19.13 -0.97 -8.69
CA GLU A 137 19.93 0.07 -9.37
C GLU A 137 19.79 0.00 -10.91
N GLU A 138 19.73 -1.19 -11.49
CA GLU A 138 19.45 -1.36 -12.93
C GLU A 138 18.08 -0.81 -13.32
N ILE A 139 17.06 -1.07 -12.49
CA ILE A 139 15.71 -0.55 -12.70
C ILE A 139 15.73 0.97 -12.61
N ILE A 140 16.34 1.55 -11.58
CA ILE A 140 16.46 3.00 -11.40
C ILE A 140 17.16 3.66 -12.62
N ARG A 141 18.19 3.01 -13.17
CA ARG A 141 18.88 3.47 -14.37
C ARG A 141 17.97 3.43 -15.59
N ARG A 142 17.20 2.37 -15.76
CA ARG A 142 16.24 2.20 -16.87
C ARG A 142 15.13 3.24 -16.80
N GLU A 143 14.67 3.58 -15.62
CA GLU A 143 13.66 4.63 -15.40
C GLU A 143 14.23 6.08 -15.53
N GLY A 144 15.52 6.23 -15.85
CA GLY A 144 16.16 7.53 -16.08
C GLY A 144 16.59 8.28 -14.81
N ASP A 145 16.47 7.67 -13.63
CA ASP A 145 16.80 8.29 -12.34
C ASP A 145 18.28 8.09 -11.91
N ASP A 146 19.14 7.52 -12.76
CA ASP A 146 20.55 7.21 -12.45
C ASP A 146 21.35 8.45 -11.98
N ARG A 147 21.18 9.60 -12.65
CA ARG A 147 21.84 10.85 -12.23
C ARG A 147 21.37 11.29 -10.83
N ALA A 148 20.08 11.15 -10.55
CA ALA A 148 19.49 11.51 -9.26
C ALA A 148 20.00 10.58 -8.16
N LEU A 149 20.10 9.27 -8.43
CA LEU A 149 20.65 8.29 -7.51
C LEU A 149 22.11 8.60 -7.18
N ARG A 150 22.96 8.81 -8.19
CA ARG A 150 24.37 9.17 -7.98
C ARG A 150 24.55 10.44 -7.16
N THR A 151 23.73 11.45 -7.41
CA THR A 151 23.75 12.70 -6.63
C THR A 151 23.35 12.44 -5.18
N PHE A 152 22.30 11.62 -4.95
CA PHE A 152 21.84 11.24 -3.62
C PHE A 152 22.92 10.46 -2.84
N LEU A 153 23.57 9.48 -3.47
CA LEU A 153 24.57 8.63 -2.81
C LEU A 153 25.83 9.43 -2.38
N ARG A 154 26.14 10.55 -3.06
CA ARG A 154 27.27 11.44 -2.70
C ARG A 154 27.00 12.29 -1.46
N GLN A 155 25.75 12.38 -1.01
CA GLN A 155 25.41 13.19 0.16
C GLN A 155 26.10 12.65 1.43
N PRO A 156 26.63 13.50 2.33
CA PRO A 156 27.29 13.07 3.56
C PRO A 156 26.40 12.13 4.41
N ALA A 157 25.10 12.36 4.44
CA ALA A 157 24.14 11.57 5.18
C ALA A 157 23.99 10.11 4.65
N GLN A 158 24.54 9.78 3.48
CA GLN A 158 24.50 8.43 2.93
C GLN A 158 25.81 7.66 3.18
N ARG A 159 26.88 8.35 3.59
CA ARG A 159 28.18 7.72 3.82
C ARG A 159 28.09 6.67 4.93
N GLY A 160 28.67 5.49 4.68
CA GLY A 160 28.68 4.40 5.65
C GLY A 160 27.35 3.64 5.81
N ARG A 161 26.28 4.05 5.12
CA ARG A 161 25.04 3.28 5.13
C ARG A 161 25.14 2.06 4.20
N PRO A 162 24.57 0.90 4.60
CA PRO A 162 24.46 -0.24 3.71
C PRO A 162 23.68 0.13 2.42
N PRO A 163 24.06 -0.44 1.25
CA PRO A 163 23.41 -0.13 -0.04
C PRO A 163 21.88 -0.26 0.00
N ARG A 164 21.34 -1.29 0.66
CA ARG A 164 19.88 -1.48 0.82
C ARG A 164 19.23 -0.29 1.50
N GLN A 165 19.78 0.23 2.57
CA GLN A 165 19.25 1.40 3.26
C GLN A 165 19.36 2.68 2.41
N GLN A 166 20.43 2.83 1.64
CA GLN A 166 20.59 3.95 0.72
C GLN A 166 19.49 3.94 -0.35
N LEU A 167 19.25 2.79 -0.98
CA LEU A 167 18.19 2.63 -1.99
C LEU A 167 16.80 2.87 -1.40
N ARG A 168 16.46 2.23 -0.28
CA ARG A 168 15.19 2.50 0.42
C ARG A 168 14.96 3.99 0.66
N ARG A 169 15.98 4.70 1.18
CA ARG A 169 15.91 6.15 1.41
C ARG A 169 15.75 6.93 0.10
N PHE A 170 16.47 6.55 -0.96
CA PHE A 170 16.36 7.18 -2.26
C PHE A 170 14.94 7.06 -2.82
N LEU A 171 14.35 5.89 -2.77
CA LEU A 171 12.98 5.64 -3.22
C LEU A 171 11.97 6.53 -2.50
N GLY A 172 12.16 6.75 -1.18
CA GLY A 172 11.31 7.59 -0.34
C GLY A 172 11.54 9.11 -0.45
N THR A 173 12.53 9.60 -1.23
CA THR A 173 12.89 11.05 -1.24
C THR A 173 11.81 11.97 -1.81
N LYS A 174 10.91 11.48 -2.65
CA LYS A 174 9.83 12.24 -3.26
C LYS A 174 8.57 11.39 -3.34
N LYS A 175 7.41 11.97 -3.02
CA LYS A 175 6.10 11.28 -3.07
C LYS A 175 5.85 10.61 -4.42
N GLY A 176 6.06 11.30 -5.53
CA GLY A 176 5.88 10.74 -6.87
C GLY A 176 6.84 9.59 -7.17
N ARG A 177 8.11 9.69 -6.71
CA ARG A 177 9.09 8.61 -6.84
C ARG A 177 8.65 7.36 -6.06
N LYS A 178 8.25 7.53 -4.81
CA LYS A 178 7.78 6.43 -3.97
C LYS A 178 6.63 5.66 -4.65
N ILE A 179 5.64 6.37 -5.17
CA ILE A 179 4.49 5.77 -5.88
C ILE A 179 4.94 5.04 -7.16
N HIS A 180 5.77 5.70 -7.97
CA HIS A 180 6.27 5.14 -9.23
C HIS A 180 7.03 3.83 -9.00
N TYR A 181 7.99 3.82 -8.07
CA TYR A 181 8.78 2.63 -7.78
C TYR A 181 8.01 1.57 -7.00
N GLY A 182 6.99 1.90 -6.24
CA GLY A 182 6.06 0.93 -5.67
C GLY A 182 5.47 0.01 -6.75
N ARG A 183 5.10 0.59 -7.90
CA ARG A 183 4.63 -0.17 -9.07
C ARG A 183 5.77 -0.89 -9.81
N VAL A 184 6.78 -0.14 -10.24
CA VAL A 184 7.83 -0.64 -11.15
C VAL A 184 8.65 -1.77 -10.53
N LEU A 185 8.94 -1.72 -9.23
CA LEU A 185 9.67 -2.78 -8.55
C LEU A 185 8.83 -4.06 -8.45
N VAL A 186 7.53 -3.93 -8.20
CA VAL A 186 6.63 -5.10 -8.20
C VAL A 186 6.52 -5.73 -9.59
N GLU A 187 6.40 -4.92 -10.64
CA GLU A 187 6.39 -5.40 -12.04
C GLU A 187 7.68 -6.14 -12.43
N ALA A 188 8.79 -5.87 -11.73
CA ALA A 188 10.07 -6.52 -11.96
C ALA A 188 10.30 -7.80 -11.14
N LEU A 189 9.39 -8.13 -10.21
CA LEU A 189 9.47 -9.35 -9.41
C LEU A 189 9.12 -10.58 -10.25
N GLY A 190 9.89 -11.66 -10.07
CA GLY A 190 9.44 -12.99 -10.48
C GLY A 190 8.38 -13.53 -9.50
N PRO A 191 7.51 -14.45 -9.94
CA PRO A 191 6.46 -15.02 -9.09
C PRO A 191 6.98 -15.57 -7.75
N GLU A 192 8.16 -16.19 -7.79
CA GLU A 192 8.82 -16.81 -6.62
C GLU A 192 9.47 -15.80 -5.65
N HIS A 193 9.53 -14.51 -6.03
CA HIS A 193 10.26 -13.49 -5.29
C HIS A 193 9.35 -12.42 -4.69
N VAL A 194 8.03 -12.62 -4.72
CA VAL A 194 7.09 -11.68 -4.11
C VAL A 194 7.28 -11.69 -2.59
N PRO A 195 7.48 -10.52 -1.95
CA PRO A 195 7.60 -10.44 -0.49
C PRO A 195 6.40 -11.06 0.21
N ALA A 196 6.66 -11.86 1.25
CA ALA A 196 5.63 -12.62 1.97
C ALA A 196 4.44 -11.77 2.46
N PRO A 197 4.62 -10.54 2.99
CA PRO A 197 3.47 -9.71 3.38
C PRO A 197 2.58 -9.33 2.19
N LEU A 198 3.17 -8.99 1.05
CA LEU A 198 2.44 -8.60 -0.15
C LEU A 198 1.77 -9.81 -0.82
N ASP A 199 2.45 -10.95 -0.85
CA ASP A 199 1.94 -12.22 -1.35
C ASP A 199 0.76 -12.71 -0.50
N GLY A 200 0.93 -12.73 0.82
CA GLY A 200 -0.10 -13.12 1.78
C GLY A 200 -1.33 -12.22 1.70
N LEU A 201 -1.15 -10.90 1.57
CA LEU A 201 -2.28 -9.98 1.36
C LEU A 201 -3.08 -10.38 0.13
N LEU A 202 -2.42 -10.55 -1.02
CA LEU A 202 -3.13 -10.82 -2.27
C LEU A 202 -3.76 -12.22 -2.29
N ALA A 203 -3.11 -13.20 -1.67
CA ALA A 203 -3.67 -14.56 -1.52
C ALA A 203 -4.87 -14.60 -0.57
N GLY A 204 -4.92 -13.68 0.40
CA GLY A 204 -6.02 -13.56 1.36
C GLY A 204 -7.22 -12.77 0.85
N LEU A 205 -7.12 -12.11 -0.32
CA LEU A 205 -8.23 -11.41 -0.97
C LEU A 205 -9.09 -12.40 -1.76
#